data_56da5044e9bd55475b2f788dd3f7fde9
#
_entry.id   56da5044e9bd55475b2f788dd3f7fde9
#
_cell.length_a   1.000
_cell.length_b   1.000
_cell.length_c   1.000
_cell.angle_alpha   90.00
_cell.angle_beta   90.00
_cell.angle_gamma   90.00
#
_symmetry.space_group_name_H-M   'P 1'
#
loop_
_entity.id
_entity.type
_entity.pdbx_description
1 polymer ?
#
loop_
_entity_poly.entity_id
_entity_poly.type
_entity_poly.pdbx_seq_one_letter_code
_entity_poly.pdbx_strand_id
1 'polypeptide(L)'
;MNKEVFEAFINGSLAVPGKFIKFEQIEWSKHPIFDGVELKHIITGKDTEGQFSYHLVRIAPGKAIKNHIHETQLETHEVIAGTGVCINDGVEIKYEVGVISIMPAKVPHEVMAGNDGLYLFAKFIPALC
;
A
#
# COMPACT_ATOMS: atom_id res chain seq x y z
N MET A 1 7.95 6.40 16.92
CA MET A 1 7.12 5.50 16.10
C MET A 1 7.87 4.19 15.84
N ASN A 2 7.20 3.07 15.99
CA ASN A 2 7.81 1.75 15.78
C ASN A 2 7.49 1.22 14.38
N LYS A 3 8.54 1.06 13.54
CA LYS A 3 8.43 0.56 12.18
C LYS A 3 9.02 -0.83 11.97
N GLU A 4 9.36 -1.51 13.04
CA GLU A 4 10.11 -2.78 12.95
C GLU A 4 9.43 -3.82 12.06
N VAL A 5 8.12 -3.95 12.17
CA VAL A 5 7.37 -4.92 11.34
C VAL A 5 7.44 -4.52 9.87
N PHE A 6 7.24 -3.24 9.56
CA PHE A 6 7.32 -2.76 8.18
C PHE A 6 8.72 -2.97 7.61
N GLU A 7 9.75 -2.63 8.38
CA GLU A 7 11.16 -2.79 7.98
C GLU A 7 11.51 -4.26 7.74
N ALA A 8 10.96 -5.17 8.56
CA ALA A 8 11.15 -6.60 8.34
C ALA A 8 10.64 -7.03 6.97
N PHE A 9 9.54 -6.47 6.51
CA PHE A 9 9.01 -6.78 5.18
C PHE A 9 9.77 -6.06 4.06
N ILE A 10 10.36 -4.90 4.31
CA ILE A 10 11.25 -4.26 3.32
C ILE A 10 12.44 -5.18 3.01
N ASN A 11 12.94 -5.88 4.01
CA ASN A 11 14.11 -6.74 3.91
C ASN A 11 13.76 -8.23 3.84
N GLY A 12 12.50 -8.54 3.61
CA GLY A 12 12.02 -9.91 3.56
C GLY A 12 12.19 -10.58 2.21
N SER A 13 11.38 -11.58 1.98
CA SER A 13 11.44 -12.33 0.73
C SER A 13 10.07 -12.88 0.34
N LEU A 14 9.86 -13.04 -0.95
CA LEU A 14 8.71 -13.72 -1.52
C LEU A 14 9.11 -15.17 -1.79
N ALA A 15 8.39 -16.09 -1.20
CA ALA A 15 8.59 -17.52 -1.45
C ALA A 15 7.57 -17.97 -2.51
N VAL A 16 8.07 -18.52 -3.59
CA VAL A 16 7.26 -19.18 -4.61
C VAL A 16 7.79 -20.61 -4.78
N PRO A 17 7.02 -21.53 -5.36
CA PRO A 17 7.54 -22.88 -5.57
C PRO A 17 8.87 -22.87 -6.33
N GLY A 18 9.91 -23.36 -5.69
CA GLY A 18 11.24 -23.51 -6.30
C GLY A 18 12.19 -22.32 -6.16
N LYS A 19 11.78 -21.18 -5.58
CA LYS A 19 12.69 -20.05 -5.40
C LYS A 19 12.24 -19.04 -4.34
N PHE A 20 13.18 -18.20 -3.92
CA PHE A 20 12.93 -17.03 -3.09
C PHE A 20 13.34 -15.78 -3.87
N ILE A 21 12.55 -14.73 -3.75
CA ILE A 21 12.87 -13.41 -4.31
C ILE A 21 13.06 -12.46 -3.14
N LYS A 22 14.26 -11.92 -2.99
CA LYS A 22 14.55 -10.99 -1.90
C LYS A 22 14.02 -9.61 -2.21
N PHE A 23 13.30 -9.02 -1.27
CA PHE A 23 12.66 -7.71 -1.47
C PHE A 23 13.68 -6.58 -1.60
N GLU A 24 14.89 -6.73 -1.09
CA GLU A 24 15.95 -5.73 -1.30
C GLU A 24 16.33 -5.59 -2.76
N GLN A 25 16.02 -6.59 -3.60
CA GLN A 25 16.27 -6.54 -5.05
C GLN A 25 15.15 -5.82 -5.81
N ILE A 26 14.04 -5.50 -5.13
CA ILE A 26 12.92 -4.79 -5.72
C ILE A 26 13.08 -3.32 -5.38
N GLU A 27 13.15 -2.48 -6.42
CA GLU A 27 13.28 -1.03 -6.22
C GLU A 27 11.98 -0.42 -5.68
N TRP A 28 12.12 0.62 -4.86
CA TRP A 28 11.01 1.47 -4.53
C TRP A 28 10.65 2.31 -5.75
N SER A 29 9.37 2.36 -6.08
CA SER A 29 8.85 3.17 -7.18
C SER A 29 8.13 4.39 -6.63
N LYS A 30 8.47 5.57 -7.11
CA LYS A 30 7.74 6.79 -6.76
C LYS A 30 6.37 6.75 -7.45
N HIS A 31 5.34 7.15 -6.72
CA HIS A 31 4.02 7.30 -7.33
C HIS A 31 4.11 8.31 -8.46
N PRO A 32 3.53 8.03 -9.64
CA PRO A 32 3.69 8.89 -10.81
C PRO A 32 3.06 10.28 -10.66
N ILE A 33 2.10 10.43 -9.75
CA ILE A 33 1.33 11.67 -9.58
C ILE A 33 1.56 12.30 -8.21
N PHE A 34 1.55 11.52 -7.13
CA PHE A 34 1.55 12.04 -5.76
C PHE A 34 2.95 12.04 -5.16
N ASP A 35 3.45 13.25 -4.88
CA ASP A 35 4.75 13.44 -4.24
C ASP A 35 4.78 12.82 -2.84
N GLY A 36 5.93 12.27 -2.44
CA GLY A 36 6.11 11.68 -1.13
C GLY A 36 5.48 10.30 -0.94
N VAL A 37 4.96 9.71 -2.01
CA VAL A 37 4.34 8.38 -1.99
C VAL A 37 5.22 7.42 -2.77
N GLU A 38 5.61 6.32 -2.13
CA GLU A 38 6.44 5.30 -2.76
C GLU A 38 5.84 3.91 -2.54
N LEU A 39 5.97 3.07 -3.54
CA LEU A 39 5.48 1.69 -3.51
C LEU A 39 6.62 0.72 -3.81
N LYS A 40 6.63 -0.39 -3.10
CA LYS A 40 7.47 -1.55 -3.44
C LYS A 40 6.54 -2.66 -3.89
N HIS A 41 6.65 -3.06 -5.15
CA HIS A 41 5.74 -4.05 -5.74
C HIS A 41 6.22 -5.46 -5.43
N ILE A 42 5.62 -6.09 -4.43
CA ILE A 42 6.06 -7.40 -3.91
C ILE A 42 5.49 -8.54 -4.75
N ILE A 43 4.18 -8.54 -4.95
CA ILE A 43 3.50 -9.50 -5.82
C ILE A 43 2.83 -8.71 -6.93
N THR A 44 3.12 -9.09 -8.16
CA THR A 44 2.55 -8.42 -9.33
C THR A 44 1.65 -9.36 -10.10
N GLY A 45 0.98 -8.84 -11.12
CA GLY A 45 0.16 -9.64 -11.99
C GLY A 45 0.90 -10.78 -12.68
N LYS A 46 2.22 -10.63 -12.88
CA LYS A 46 3.05 -11.72 -13.45
C LYS A 46 3.09 -12.93 -12.54
N ASP A 47 3.01 -12.73 -11.23
CA ASP A 47 3.09 -13.81 -10.26
C ASP A 47 1.75 -14.53 -10.09
N THR A 48 0.64 -13.89 -10.47
CA THR A 48 -0.72 -14.34 -10.13
C THR A 48 -1.64 -14.43 -11.33
N GLU A 49 -1.12 -14.35 -12.54
CA GLU A 49 -1.92 -14.31 -13.78
C GLU A 49 -2.95 -13.17 -13.76
N GLY A 50 -2.54 -12.02 -13.21
CA GLY A 50 -3.36 -10.81 -13.17
C GLY A 50 -4.40 -10.77 -12.06
N GLN A 51 -4.49 -11.80 -11.23
CA GLN A 51 -5.57 -11.91 -10.25
C GLN A 51 -5.39 -11.04 -9.03
N PHE A 52 -4.14 -10.69 -8.67
CA PHE A 52 -3.85 -10.09 -7.39
C PHE A 52 -2.48 -9.41 -7.42
N SER A 53 -2.35 -8.29 -6.71
CA SER A 53 -1.04 -7.70 -6.46
C SER A 53 -0.93 -7.24 -5.01
N TYR A 54 0.32 -7.15 -4.53
CA TYR A 54 0.63 -6.84 -3.13
C TYR A 54 1.78 -5.85 -3.10
N HIS A 55 1.62 -4.77 -2.34
CA HIS A 55 2.57 -3.67 -2.33
C HIS A 55 2.85 -3.21 -0.90
N LEU A 56 4.10 -2.87 -0.62
CA LEU A 56 4.43 -2.05 0.52
C LEU A 56 4.28 -0.60 0.08
N VAL A 57 3.63 0.21 0.89
CA VAL A 57 3.41 1.63 0.60
C VAL A 57 3.92 2.46 1.76
N ARG A 58 4.68 3.50 1.45
CA ARG A 58 5.07 4.49 2.45
C ARG A 58 4.73 5.88 1.95
N ILE A 59 4.12 6.65 2.83
CA ILE A 59 3.71 8.02 2.57
C ILE A 59 4.46 8.90 3.54
N ALA A 60 5.25 9.84 3.03
CA ALA A 60 6.05 10.74 3.85
C ALA A 60 5.16 11.63 4.73
N PRO A 61 5.68 12.13 5.87
CA PRO A 61 4.91 12.98 6.76
C PRO A 61 4.23 14.14 6.02
N GLY A 62 2.94 14.31 6.25
CA GLY A 62 2.15 15.38 5.66
C GLY A 62 1.82 15.23 4.18
N LYS A 63 2.26 14.15 3.55
CA LYS A 63 1.97 13.87 2.14
C LYS A 63 0.72 13.00 2.02
N ALA A 64 0.18 12.91 0.81
CA ALA A 64 -1.10 12.22 0.59
C ALA A 64 -1.18 11.55 -0.77
N ILE A 65 -1.92 10.45 -0.80
CA ILE A 65 -2.51 9.92 -2.03
C ILE A 65 -3.85 10.62 -2.13
N LYS A 66 -3.95 11.62 -3.02
CA LYS A 66 -5.15 12.45 -3.11
C LYS A 66 -6.32 11.67 -3.68
N ASN A 67 -7.52 12.24 -3.56
CA ASN A 67 -8.76 11.58 -3.94
C ASN A 67 -8.70 11.03 -5.38
N HIS A 68 -9.00 9.75 -5.52
CA HIS A 68 -8.99 9.05 -6.80
C HIS A 68 -9.89 7.82 -6.71
N ILE A 69 -10.13 7.20 -7.86
CA ILE A 69 -10.88 5.93 -7.93
C ILE A 69 -10.07 4.91 -8.75
N HIS A 70 -10.29 3.65 -8.44
CA HIS A 70 -9.86 2.54 -9.31
C HIS A 70 -11.08 1.97 -9.99
N GLU A 71 -11.07 1.95 -11.33
CA GLU A 71 -12.26 1.56 -12.10
C GLU A 71 -12.63 0.10 -11.91
N THR A 72 -11.64 -0.78 -11.75
CA THR A 72 -11.87 -2.21 -11.74
C THR A 72 -11.31 -2.93 -10.53
N GLN A 73 -10.41 -2.33 -9.77
CA GLN A 73 -9.76 -3.00 -8.64
C GLN A 73 -10.49 -2.76 -7.32
N LEU A 74 -10.64 -3.83 -6.56
CA LEU A 74 -10.85 -3.75 -5.12
C LEU A 74 -9.47 -3.52 -4.50
N GLU A 75 -9.37 -2.57 -3.59
CA GLU A 75 -8.13 -2.30 -2.87
C GLU A 75 -8.32 -2.50 -1.37
N THR A 76 -7.30 -3.02 -0.69
CA THR A 76 -7.29 -3.06 0.78
C THR A 76 -6.03 -2.42 1.30
N HIS A 77 -6.13 -1.79 2.48
CA HIS A 77 -4.99 -1.28 3.23
C HIS A 77 -4.92 -1.95 4.60
N GLU A 78 -3.70 -2.29 5.01
CA GLU A 78 -3.41 -2.69 6.37
C GLU A 78 -2.43 -1.67 6.93
N VAL A 79 -2.79 -0.98 8.00
CA VAL A 79 -1.92 0.03 8.61
C VAL A 79 -0.92 -0.67 9.52
N ILE A 80 0.36 -0.59 9.16
CA ILE A 80 1.45 -1.32 9.83
C ILE A 80 2.23 -0.41 10.78
N ALA A 81 2.39 0.87 10.40
CA ALA A 81 3.11 1.84 11.24
C ALA A 81 2.68 3.25 10.89
N GLY A 82 2.92 4.18 11.79
CA GLY A 82 2.57 5.59 11.59
C GLY A 82 1.10 5.87 11.85
N THR A 83 0.66 7.04 11.41
CA THR A 83 -0.73 7.48 11.55
C THR A 83 -1.16 8.27 10.33
N GLY A 84 -2.45 8.34 10.13
CA GLY A 84 -3.02 9.12 9.03
C GLY A 84 -4.52 9.12 9.06
N VAL A 85 -5.09 9.61 7.97
CA VAL A 85 -6.54 9.67 7.78
C VAL A 85 -6.86 9.17 6.38
N CYS A 86 -7.85 8.31 6.28
CA CYS A 86 -8.40 7.88 4.99
C CYS A 86 -9.81 8.42 4.87
N ILE A 87 -10.13 9.02 3.72
CA ILE A 87 -11.50 9.38 3.39
C ILE A 87 -11.95 8.37 2.34
N ASN A 88 -12.85 7.48 2.74
CA ASN A 88 -13.30 6.36 1.92
C ASN A 88 -14.78 6.52 1.66
N ASP A 89 -15.14 6.79 0.41
CA ASP A 89 -16.52 7.09 0.00
C ASP A 89 -17.14 8.21 0.87
N GLY A 90 -16.36 9.25 1.13
CA GLY A 90 -16.77 10.39 1.95
C GLY A 90 -16.73 10.16 3.45
N VAL A 91 -16.40 8.95 3.91
CA VAL A 91 -16.34 8.63 5.34
C VAL A 91 -14.90 8.76 5.83
N GLU A 92 -14.68 9.55 6.88
CA GLU A 92 -13.36 9.72 7.46
C GLU A 92 -13.02 8.54 8.37
N ILE A 93 -11.88 7.94 8.12
CA ILE A 93 -11.36 6.80 8.88
C ILE A 93 -10.00 7.18 9.44
N LYS A 94 -9.85 7.10 10.75
CA LYS A 94 -8.54 7.30 11.38
C LYS A 94 -7.66 6.08 11.07
N TYR A 95 -6.53 6.32 10.42
CA TYR A 95 -5.54 5.28 10.18
C TYR A 95 -4.55 5.24 11.33
N GLU A 96 -4.57 4.14 12.05
CA GLU A 96 -3.61 3.82 13.10
C GLU A 96 -3.31 2.33 13.01
N VAL A 97 -2.23 1.90 13.64
CA VAL A 97 -1.76 0.51 13.57
C VAL A 97 -2.88 -0.46 13.91
N GLY A 98 -3.08 -1.45 13.04
CA GLY A 98 -4.11 -2.48 13.19
C GLY A 98 -5.40 -2.22 12.43
N VAL A 99 -5.57 -1.04 11.82
CA VAL A 99 -6.73 -0.76 10.98
C VAL A 99 -6.57 -1.46 9.64
N ILE A 100 -7.62 -2.14 9.20
CA ILE A 100 -7.72 -2.68 7.85
C ILE A 100 -8.92 -2.00 7.18
N SER A 101 -8.69 -1.49 5.98
CA SER A 101 -9.68 -0.75 5.22
C SER A 101 -9.90 -1.40 3.86
N ILE A 102 -11.14 -1.38 3.39
CA ILE A 102 -11.51 -1.88 2.06
C ILE A 102 -12.02 -0.71 1.23
N MET A 103 -11.45 -0.53 0.04
CA MET A 103 -11.90 0.43 -0.96
C MET A 103 -12.45 -0.34 -2.16
N PRO A 104 -13.79 -0.45 -2.30
CA PRO A 104 -14.39 -1.11 -3.46
C PRO A 104 -14.05 -0.39 -4.77
N ALA A 105 -14.13 -1.11 -5.89
CA ALA A 105 -13.95 -0.49 -7.19
C ALA A 105 -14.94 0.66 -7.40
N LYS A 106 -14.50 1.72 -8.07
CA LYS A 106 -15.27 2.93 -8.38
C LYS A 106 -15.61 3.81 -7.18
N VAL A 107 -15.12 3.47 -6.00
CA VAL A 107 -15.36 4.26 -4.79
C VAL A 107 -14.21 5.26 -4.62
N PRO A 108 -14.50 6.57 -4.51
CA PRO A 108 -13.44 7.56 -4.31
C PRO A 108 -12.82 7.41 -2.93
N HIS A 109 -11.50 7.53 -2.87
CA HIS A 109 -10.77 7.49 -1.61
C HIS A 109 -9.52 8.33 -1.65
N GLU A 110 -9.08 8.73 -0.47
CA GLU A 110 -7.92 9.58 -0.24
C GLU A 110 -7.23 9.14 1.03
N VAL A 111 -5.89 9.17 1.05
CA VAL A 111 -5.13 8.78 2.23
C VAL A 111 -4.08 9.84 2.52
N MET A 112 -4.10 10.38 3.73
CA MET A 112 -3.18 11.43 4.16
C MET A 112 -2.34 10.93 5.32
N ALA A 113 -1.02 11.05 5.22
CA ALA A 113 -0.12 10.69 6.31
C ALA A 113 -0.09 11.78 7.37
N GLY A 114 0.00 11.35 8.63
CA GLY A 114 0.23 12.25 9.76
C GLY A 114 1.69 12.65 9.87
N ASN A 115 2.06 13.20 11.04
CA ASN A 115 3.39 13.76 11.29
C ASN A 115 4.53 12.73 11.27
N ASP A 116 4.22 11.46 11.49
CA ASP A 116 5.21 10.37 11.51
C ASP A 116 5.28 9.61 10.20
N GLY A 117 4.49 10.01 9.22
CA GLY A 117 4.34 9.23 8.01
C GLY A 117 3.34 8.10 8.19
N LEU A 118 3.09 7.36 7.12
CA LEU A 118 2.14 6.26 7.13
C LEU A 118 2.73 5.10 6.33
N TYR A 119 2.61 3.89 6.87
CA TYR A 119 3.21 2.69 6.31
C TYR A 119 2.15 1.62 6.20
N LEU A 120 1.87 1.20 4.97
CA LEU A 120 0.75 0.32 4.65
C LEU A 120 1.22 -0.92 3.90
N PHE A 121 0.47 -2.02 4.08
CA PHE A 121 0.42 -3.07 3.09
C PHE A 121 -0.85 -2.84 2.27
N ALA A 122 -0.71 -2.77 0.95
CA ALA A 122 -1.82 -2.57 0.03
C ALA A 122 -1.96 -3.76 -0.91
N LYS A 123 -3.20 -4.18 -1.14
CA LYS A 123 -3.52 -5.30 -2.02
C LYS A 123 -4.56 -4.85 -3.04
N PHE A 124 -4.43 -5.35 -4.26
CA PHE A 124 -5.37 -5.05 -5.35
C PHE A 124 -5.87 -6.34 -5.98
N ILE A 125 -7.16 -6.41 -6.21
CA ILE A 125 -7.86 -7.54 -6.85
C ILE A 125 -8.80 -6.96 -7.92
N PRO A 126 -8.56 -7.19 -9.22
CA PRO A 126 -7.36 -7.78 -9.82
C PRO A 126 -6.10 -6.94 -9.61
N ALA A 127 -4.97 -7.44 -10.08
CA ALA A 127 -3.66 -6.81 -9.88
C ALA A 127 -3.60 -5.37 -10.38
N LEU A 128 -2.89 -4.52 -9.63
CA LEU A 128 -2.62 -3.15 -10.04
C LEU A 128 -1.60 -3.11 -11.20
N CYS A 129 -0.60 -3.98 -11.11
CA CYS A 129 0.46 -4.07 -12.11
C CYS A 129 1.06 -5.46 -12.16
#